data_c51b922c0bddbb6976053c1ca0ee4a99
#
_entry.id   c51b922c0bddbb6976053c1ca0ee4a99
#
_cell.length_a   1.000
_cell.length_b   1.000
_cell.length_c   1.000
_cell.angle_alpha   90.00
_cell.angle_beta   90.00
_cell.angle_gamma   90.00
#
_symmetry.space_group_name_H-M   'P 1'
#
loop_
_entity.id
_entity.type
_entity.pdbx_description
1 polymer ?
#
loop_
_entity_poly.entity_id
_entity_poly.type
_entity_poly.pdbx_seq_one_letter_code
_entity_poly.pdbx_strand_id
1 'polypeptide(L)'
;MKTSIHRALYSKSDGRKYKRDMQSCSLIAPAKINLYLEIIGDRPDGFHELLMIMQSVALADQIDIKPSDTQGIYISCNHPLVPEDETNLAYRAAQLMCKTFTDRYENYGGVSIKIQKNIPVAAGLAGGSGNAAAVLVGINLLWDLGLTLPQLQELAAHLGSDIPFCITGGTAIATGRGEMIDPLQNLDGIWVVLAKYRNISVSTPWAYKTYRQQYSDSYVTDPAGIQSRTAKVNSSPLVSAIVDKDAPKIGQLIYNDLEKVVLPAHPQVETLKAAFAAQNVLGTMMSGSGPTVFALCESEAQAKMIRQEVKNQLNEPELNFWVTQLVSHGIQIKPSN
;
A
#
# COMPACT_ATOMS: atom_id res chain seq x y z
N MET A 1 -18.59 12.29 -3.46
CA MET A 1 -17.96 12.70 -4.73
C MET A 1 -17.40 11.47 -5.47
N LYS A 2 -18.27 10.77 -6.24
CA LYS A 2 -17.93 9.55 -7.03
C LYS A 2 -17.40 9.91 -8.43
N THR A 3 -16.54 10.91 -8.60
CA THR A 3 -16.49 11.56 -9.92
C THR A 3 -15.12 11.76 -10.55
N SER A 4 -14.00 11.35 -9.95
CA SER A 4 -12.69 11.65 -10.57
C SER A 4 -12.16 10.51 -11.44
N ILE A 5 -12.18 9.27 -10.98
CA ILE A 5 -11.68 8.13 -11.77
C ILE A 5 -12.74 7.67 -12.80
N HIS A 6 -14.03 7.73 -12.45
CA HIS A 6 -15.13 7.28 -13.33
C HIS A 6 -15.31 8.14 -14.57
N ARG A 7 -15.05 9.46 -14.51
CA ARG A 7 -15.23 10.34 -15.66
C ARG A 7 -14.08 10.34 -16.66
N ALA A 8 -12.87 9.99 -16.23
CA ALA A 8 -11.73 9.82 -17.14
C ALA A 8 -11.73 8.47 -17.88
N LEU A 9 -12.39 7.44 -17.29
CA LEU A 9 -12.35 6.07 -17.80
C LEU A 9 -13.56 5.68 -18.67
N TYR A 10 -14.70 6.38 -18.61
CA TYR A 10 -15.93 5.93 -19.27
C TYR A 10 -16.73 7.07 -19.93
N SER A 11 -16.20 7.69 -20.97
CA SER A 11 -17.07 8.32 -21.96
C SER A 11 -17.50 7.25 -22.98
N LYS A 12 -18.76 6.79 -22.91
CA LYS A 12 -19.37 6.02 -24.01
C LYS A 12 -19.25 6.86 -25.29
N SER A 13 -18.40 6.47 -26.22
CA SER A 13 -18.38 7.02 -27.56
C SER A 13 -18.98 6.00 -28.53
N ASP A 14 -19.90 6.53 -29.35
CA ASP A 14 -20.46 5.93 -30.57
C ASP A 14 -19.44 5.10 -31.32
N GLY A 15 -19.91 3.99 -31.92
CA GLY A 15 -19.16 2.94 -32.61
C GLY A 15 -18.29 3.35 -33.80
N ARG A 16 -17.50 4.39 -33.68
CA ARG A 16 -16.42 4.71 -34.59
C ARG A 16 -15.10 4.25 -33.98
N LYS A 17 -14.30 3.47 -34.73
CA LYS A 17 -12.91 3.10 -34.44
C LYS A 17 -12.05 4.37 -34.28
N TYR A 18 -12.13 5.04 -33.16
CA TYR A 18 -11.09 5.93 -32.73
C TYR A 18 -10.05 5.08 -31.97
N LYS A 19 -8.99 4.63 -32.68
CA LYS A 19 -7.70 4.38 -32.06
C LYS A 19 -7.35 5.67 -31.31
N ARG A 20 -7.65 5.74 -30.01
CA ARG A 20 -6.91 6.64 -29.13
C ARG A 20 -5.53 6.01 -29.02
N ASP A 21 -4.62 6.53 -29.81
CA ASP A 21 -3.20 6.22 -29.71
C ASP A 21 -2.67 6.78 -28.39
N MET A 22 -3.01 6.13 -27.28
CA MET A 22 -2.32 6.40 -26.02
C MET A 22 -0.93 5.79 -26.16
N GLN A 23 0.04 6.62 -26.52
CA GLN A 23 1.42 6.18 -26.76
C GLN A 23 2.15 5.84 -25.46
N SER A 24 1.72 6.35 -24.32
CA SER A 24 2.29 6.08 -23.01
C SER A 24 1.35 6.55 -21.92
N CYS A 25 1.50 6.02 -20.70
CA CYS A 25 0.86 6.55 -19.51
C CYS A 25 1.87 6.67 -18.37
N SER A 26 1.76 7.77 -17.61
CA SER A 26 2.49 7.96 -16.36
C SER A 26 1.52 7.87 -15.20
N LEU A 27 1.87 7.09 -14.19
CA LEU A 27 1.03 6.80 -13.04
C LEU A 27 1.77 7.12 -11.75
N ILE A 28 1.01 7.58 -10.76
CA ILE A 28 1.48 7.80 -9.40
C ILE A 28 0.93 6.68 -8.53
N ALA A 29 1.81 6.00 -7.81
CA ALA A 29 1.50 4.89 -6.92
C ALA A 29 1.82 5.27 -5.47
N PRO A 30 0.83 5.69 -4.67
CA PRO A 30 1.01 6.05 -3.28
C PRO A 30 1.45 4.87 -2.41
N ALA A 31 2.23 5.16 -1.38
CA ALA A 31 2.49 4.22 -0.30
C ALA A 31 1.26 4.04 0.59
N LYS A 32 1.30 3.03 1.47
CA LYS A 32 0.30 2.85 2.53
C LYS A 32 0.95 2.73 3.90
N ILE A 33 0.17 3.03 4.91
CA ILE A 33 0.41 2.63 6.29
C ILE A 33 -0.76 1.78 6.77
N ASN A 34 -0.55 0.99 7.83
CA ASN A 34 -1.64 0.32 8.54
C ASN A 34 -2.00 1.16 9.77
N LEU A 35 -3.26 1.60 9.88
CA LEU A 35 -3.78 2.21 11.10
C LEU A 35 -4.20 1.12 12.09
N TYR A 36 -4.54 -0.07 11.60
CA TYR A 36 -4.85 -1.24 12.40
C TYR A 36 -4.34 -2.50 11.69
N LEU A 37 -3.75 -3.43 12.43
CA LEU A 37 -3.39 -4.75 11.96
C LEU A 37 -3.55 -5.76 13.10
N GLU A 38 -4.52 -6.64 12.96
CA GLU A 38 -4.79 -7.75 13.88
C GLU A 38 -4.68 -9.06 13.12
N ILE A 39 -4.03 -10.04 13.73
CA ILE A 39 -3.94 -11.41 13.23
C ILE A 39 -4.99 -12.24 13.97
N ILE A 40 -6.05 -12.62 13.25
CA ILE A 40 -7.20 -13.33 13.83
C ILE A 40 -6.89 -14.82 14.02
N GLY A 41 -6.24 -15.44 13.01
CA GLY A 41 -5.99 -16.88 13.04
C GLY A 41 -5.28 -17.38 11.79
N ASP A 42 -5.19 -18.70 11.68
CA ASP A 42 -4.60 -19.40 10.54
C ASP A 42 -5.66 -19.71 9.46
N ARG A 43 -5.24 -19.67 8.21
CA ARG A 43 -6.03 -20.06 7.05
C ARG A 43 -5.56 -21.42 6.50
N PRO A 44 -6.45 -22.20 5.87
CA PRO A 44 -6.08 -23.47 5.24
C PRO A 44 -5.04 -23.33 4.12
N ASP A 45 -4.96 -22.14 3.49
CA ASP A 45 -4.01 -21.83 2.41
C ASP A 45 -2.60 -21.48 2.93
N GLY A 46 -2.36 -21.57 4.24
CA GLY A 46 -1.08 -21.31 4.89
C GLY A 46 -0.83 -19.83 5.23
N PHE A 47 -1.74 -18.94 4.84
CA PHE A 47 -1.73 -17.55 5.24
C PHE A 47 -2.42 -17.35 6.60
N HIS A 48 -2.49 -16.10 7.06
CA HIS A 48 -3.24 -15.71 8.24
C HIS A 48 -4.55 -15.03 7.83
N GLU A 49 -5.57 -15.21 8.63
CA GLU A 49 -6.77 -14.40 8.59
C GLU A 49 -6.47 -13.07 9.29
N LEU A 50 -6.61 -11.99 8.56
CA LEU A 50 -6.23 -10.65 8.98
C LEU A 50 -7.44 -9.73 9.07
N LEU A 51 -7.34 -8.77 9.98
CA LEU A 51 -8.19 -7.62 10.05
C LEU A 51 -7.31 -6.37 10.06
N MET A 52 -7.41 -5.57 9.01
CA MET A 52 -6.59 -4.38 8.87
C MET A 52 -7.44 -3.15 8.54
N ILE A 53 -6.95 -1.98 8.94
CA ILE A 53 -7.37 -0.69 8.39
C ILE A 53 -6.14 -0.08 7.75
N MET A 54 -6.19 0.06 6.43
CA MET A 54 -5.11 0.60 5.63
C MET A 54 -5.41 2.03 5.19
N GLN A 55 -4.36 2.84 5.07
CA GLN A 55 -4.45 4.23 4.68
C GLN A 55 -3.35 4.60 3.69
N SER A 56 -3.72 5.22 2.57
CA SER A 56 -2.76 5.77 1.60
C SER A 56 -2.11 7.05 2.10
N VAL A 57 -0.82 7.23 1.77
CA VAL A 57 -0.05 8.46 2.05
C VAL A 57 0.52 9.05 0.77
N ALA A 58 0.76 10.37 0.73
CA ALA A 58 1.19 11.09 -0.48
C ALA A 58 2.62 10.73 -0.94
N LEU A 59 3.45 10.08 -0.10
CA LEU A 59 4.73 9.52 -0.57
C LEU A 59 4.46 8.46 -1.63
N ALA A 60 4.96 8.65 -2.86
CA ALA A 60 4.57 7.83 -4.00
C ALA A 60 5.72 7.55 -4.96
N ASP A 61 5.68 6.39 -5.62
CA ASP A 61 6.49 6.07 -6.79
C ASP A 61 5.82 6.60 -8.04
N GLN A 62 6.60 6.85 -9.11
CA GLN A 62 6.08 7.11 -10.44
C GLN A 62 6.37 5.93 -11.35
N ILE A 63 5.38 5.51 -12.12
CA ILE A 63 5.47 4.41 -13.05
C ILE A 63 5.10 4.90 -14.44
N ASP A 64 6.06 4.88 -15.38
CA ASP A 64 5.85 5.22 -16.77
C ASP A 64 5.76 3.92 -17.57
N ILE A 65 4.68 3.76 -18.35
CA ILE A 65 4.42 2.57 -19.15
C ILE A 65 4.19 3.00 -20.59
N LYS A 66 4.85 2.33 -21.52
CA LYS A 66 4.68 2.53 -22.95
C LYS A 66 4.67 1.19 -23.70
N PRO A 67 4.02 1.09 -24.85
CA PRO A 67 4.18 -0.06 -25.73
C PRO A 67 5.65 -0.29 -26.07
N SER A 68 6.01 -1.55 -26.30
CA SER A 68 7.32 -1.93 -26.81
C SER A 68 7.18 -2.33 -28.27
N ASP A 69 8.16 -1.98 -29.10
CA ASP A 69 8.21 -2.39 -30.51
C ASP A 69 8.43 -3.91 -30.70
N THR A 70 8.76 -4.61 -29.62
CA THR A 70 8.96 -6.06 -29.59
C THR A 70 7.99 -6.72 -28.62
N GLN A 71 7.64 -7.98 -28.88
CA GLN A 71 6.90 -8.77 -27.90
C GLN A 71 7.81 -9.06 -26.70
N GLY A 72 7.49 -8.49 -25.53
CA GLY A 72 8.27 -8.67 -24.33
C GLY A 72 7.88 -7.69 -23.23
N ILE A 73 8.32 -7.99 -22.02
CA ILE A 73 8.14 -7.11 -20.85
C ILE A 73 9.52 -6.62 -20.46
N TYR A 74 9.71 -5.32 -20.51
CA TYR A 74 10.95 -4.66 -20.12
C TYR A 74 10.68 -3.79 -18.90
N ILE A 75 11.56 -3.91 -17.92
CA ILE A 75 11.45 -3.12 -16.68
C ILE A 75 12.78 -2.44 -16.40
N SER A 76 12.73 -1.21 -15.91
CA SER A 76 13.88 -0.47 -15.42
C SER A 76 13.52 0.30 -14.16
N CYS A 77 14.49 0.45 -13.24
CA CYS A 77 14.28 1.14 -11.98
C CYS A 77 15.51 1.99 -11.63
N ASN A 78 15.29 3.18 -11.07
CA ASN A 78 16.36 4.04 -10.57
C ASN A 78 16.96 3.57 -9.21
N HIS A 79 16.56 2.42 -8.68
CA HIS A 79 16.98 1.95 -7.36
C HIS A 79 17.64 0.56 -7.45
N PRO A 80 18.89 0.40 -7.00
CA PRO A 80 19.69 -0.81 -7.24
C PRO A 80 19.17 -2.07 -6.52
N LEU A 81 18.36 -1.92 -5.47
CA LEU A 81 17.76 -3.06 -4.75
C LEU A 81 16.43 -3.54 -5.35
N VAL A 82 15.94 -2.90 -6.41
CA VAL A 82 14.71 -3.30 -7.08
C VAL A 82 15.09 -4.14 -8.30
N PRO A 83 14.68 -5.43 -8.36
CA PRO A 83 15.03 -6.29 -9.49
C PRO A 83 14.37 -5.79 -10.77
N GLU A 84 15.06 -5.96 -11.91
CA GLU A 84 14.58 -5.60 -13.25
C GLU A 84 14.21 -6.85 -14.08
N ASP A 85 13.79 -7.92 -13.40
CA ASP A 85 13.45 -9.22 -13.96
C ASP A 85 12.07 -9.73 -13.49
N GLU A 86 11.77 -10.98 -13.77
CA GLU A 86 10.51 -11.65 -13.41
C GLU A 86 10.21 -11.79 -11.90
N THR A 87 11.17 -11.54 -11.06
CA THR A 87 10.96 -11.50 -9.59
C THR A 87 10.28 -10.22 -9.14
N ASN A 88 10.30 -9.17 -9.97
CA ASN A 88 9.64 -7.90 -9.70
C ASN A 88 8.11 -8.02 -9.84
N LEU A 89 7.36 -7.56 -8.83
CA LEU A 89 5.90 -7.61 -8.84
C LEU A 89 5.29 -6.82 -10.01
N ALA A 90 5.91 -5.71 -10.44
CA ALA A 90 5.46 -4.94 -11.60
C ALA A 90 5.64 -5.74 -12.91
N TYR A 91 6.75 -6.50 -13.06
CA TYR A 91 6.93 -7.43 -14.17
C TYR A 91 5.86 -8.51 -14.15
N ARG A 92 5.61 -9.12 -12.98
CA ARG A 92 4.59 -10.17 -12.81
C ARG A 92 3.18 -9.67 -13.10
N ALA A 93 2.89 -8.42 -12.78
CA ALA A 93 1.61 -7.78 -13.12
C ALA A 93 1.44 -7.65 -14.64
N ALA A 94 2.46 -7.19 -15.35
CA ALA A 94 2.45 -7.15 -16.82
C ALA A 94 2.32 -8.56 -17.41
N GLN A 95 3.06 -9.53 -16.89
CA GLN A 95 2.99 -10.93 -17.34
C GLN A 95 1.58 -11.54 -17.15
N LEU A 96 0.92 -11.23 -16.02
CA LEU A 96 -0.46 -11.65 -15.77
C LEU A 96 -1.39 -11.06 -16.84
N MET A 97 -1.28 -9.75 -17.13
CA MET A 97 -2.09 -9.09 -18.17
C MET A 97 -1.86 -9.69 -19.56
N CYS A 98 -0.61 -9.94 -19.94
CA CYS A 98 -0.28 -10.59 -21.20
C CYS A 98 -0.91 -11.98 -21.34
N LYS A 99 -0.88 -12.77 -20.25
CA LYS A 99 -1.46 -14.13 -20.24
C LYS A 99 -2.98 -14.12 -20.22
N THR A 100 -3.60 -13.17 -19.53
CA THR A 100 -5.06 -13.08 -19.39
C THR A 100 -5.71 -12.51 -20.65
N PHE A 101 -5.05 -11.56 -21.31
CA PHE A 101 -5.58 -10.84 -22.49
C PHE A 101 -4.70 -11.06 -23.72
N THR A 102 -4.51 -12.33 -24.12
CA THR A 102 -3.59 -12.75 -25.18
C THR A 102 -3.87 -12.03 -26.50
N ASP A 103 -5.14 -11.94 -26.92
CA ASP A 103 -5.53 -11.26 -28.18
C ASP A 103 -5.12 -9.78 -28.19
N ARG A 104 -5.21 -9.12 -27.03
CA ARG A 104 -4.79 -7.72 -26.89
C ARG A 104 -3.28 -7.60 -26.90
N TYR A 105 -2.59 -8.49 -26.20
CA TYR A 105 -1.13 -8.56 -26.21
C TYR A 105 -0.58 -8.78 -27.62
N GLU A 106 -1.18 -9.66 -28.41
CA GLU A 106 -0.80 -9.89 -29.81
C GLU A 106 -1.00 -8.64 -30.68
N ASN A 107 -2.04 -7.84 -30.42
CA ASN A 107 -2.36 -6.64 -31.18
C ASN A 107 -1.57 -5.39 -30.76
N TYR A 108 -1.27 -5.24 -29.47
CA TYR A 108 -0.59 -4.05 -28.93
C TYR A 108 0.91 -4.27 -28.69
N GLY A 109 1.38 -5.51 -28.70
CA GLY A 109 2.77 -5.86 -28.46
C GLY A 109 3.15 -5.86 -26.97
N GLY A 110 4.46 -5.84 -26.71
CA GLY A 110 5.01 -5.82 -25.37
C GLY A 110 4.87 -4.46 -24.67
N VAL A 111 5.39 -4.40 -23.44
CA VAL A 111 5.38 -3.16 -22.63
C VAL A 111 6.76 -2.88 -22.05
N SER A 112 7.13 -1.59 -22.03
CA SER A 112 8.30 -1.08 -21.32
C SER A 112 7.82 -0.30 -20.10
N ILE A 113 8.30 -0.68 -18.92
CA ILE A 113 7.94 -0.15 -17.62
C ILE A 113 9.17 0.53 -17.03
N LYS A 114 9.04 1.80 -16.68
CA LYS A 114 10.07 2.54 -15.95
C LYS A 114 9.54 2.93 -14.59
N ILE A 115 10.24 2.50 -13.54
CA ILE A 115 9.91 2.81 -12.14
C ILE A 115 10.84 3.89 -11.62
N GLN A 116 10.27 5.01 -11.18
CA GLN A 116 10.97 6.00 -10.37
C GLN A 116 10.60 5.76 -8.90
N LYS A 117 11.52 5.14 -8.19
CA LYS A 117 11.35 4.71 -6.80
C LYS A 117 11.62 5.86 -5.83
N ASN A 118 10.61 6.24 -5.05
CA ASN A 118 10.69 7.22 -3.97
C ASN A 118 10.30 6.59 -2.63
N ILE A 119 9.42 5.57 -2.65
CA ILE A 119 9.04 4.80 -1.47
C ILE A 119 10.21 3.91 -1.09
N PRO A 120 10.69 3.91 0.17
CA PRO A 120 11.80 3.07 0.59
C PRO A 120 11.50 1.59 0.39
N VAL A 121 12.51 0.83 -0.05
CA VAL A 121 12.41 -0.61 -0.30
C VAL A 121 12.37 -1.38 1.02
N ALA A 122 11.60 -2.48 1.06
CA ALA A 122 11.44 -3.34 2.23
C ALA A 122 11.08 -2.56 3.51
N ALA A 123 10.06 -1.72 3.40
CA ALA A 123 9.70 -0.74 4.42
C ALA A 123 8.35 -0.98 5.13
N GLY A 124 7.57 -1.99 4.75
CA GLY A 124 6.19 -2.16 5.25
C GLY A 124 5.18 -1.16 4.67
N LEU A 125 5.57 -0.42 3.61
CA LEU A 125 4.79 0.65 2.96
C LEU A 125 4.17 0.24 1.62
N ALA A 126 4.17 -1.04 1.27
CA ALA A 126 3.61 -1.62 0.05
C ALA A 126 4.13 -1.02 -1.28
N GLY A 127 5.37 -0.49 -1.33
CA GLY A 127 5.89 0.15 -2.54
C GLY A 127 5.92 -0.77 -3.77
N GLY A 128 6.33 -2.05 -3.62
CA GLY A 128 6.30 -3.03 -4.71
C GLY A 128 4.88 -3.38 -5.16
N SER A 129 3.95 -3.48 -4.20
CA SER A 129 2.52 -3.71 -4.48
C SER A 129 1.89 -2.52 -5.22
N GLY A 130 2.24 -1.28 -4.83
CA GLY A 130 1.84 -0.07 -5.54
C GLY A 130 2.35 -0.04 -6.98
N ASN A 131 3.61 -0.45 -7.21
CA ASN A 131 4.16 -0.53 -8.56
C ASN A 131 3.40 -1.56 -9.42
N ALA A 132 3.08 -2.75 -8.88
CA ALA A 132 2.27 -3.76 -9.57
C ALA A 132 0.83 -3.26 -9.86
N ALA A 133 0.19 -2.61 -8.89
CA ALA A 133 -1.12 -1.99 -9.05
C ALA A 133 -1.13 -0.97 -10.20
N ALA A 134 -0.10 -0.10 -10.25
CA ALA A 134 0.04 0.87 -11.33
C ALA A 134 0.20 0.19 -12.70
N VAL A 135 0.92 -0.92 -12.79
CA VAL A 135 1.07 -1.67 -14.04
C VAL A 135 -0.26 -2.28 -14.48
N LEU A 136 -1.06 -2.88 -13.57
CA LEU A 136 -2.40 -3.39 -13.91
C LEU A 136 -3.30 -2.27 -14.45
N VAL A 137 -3.36 -1.14 -13.76
CA VAL A 137 -4.15 0.03 -14.18
C VAL A 137 -3.64 0.59 -15.51
N GLY A 138 -2.31 0.74 -15.65
CA GLY A 138 -1.70 1.30 -16.84
C GLY A 138 -1.91 0.45 -18.10
N ILE A 139 -1.77 -0.86 -18.00
CA ILE A 139 -2.02 -1.78 -19.12
C ILE A 139 -3.52 -1.81 -19.46
N ASN A 140 -4.42 -1.77 -18.46
CA ASN A 140 -5.85 -1.63 -18.70
C ASN A 140 -6.17 -0.40 -19.57
N LEU A 141 -5.49 0.72 -19.30
CA LEU A 141 -5.65 1.96 -20.08
C LEU A 141 -5.01 1.86 -21.46
N LEU A 142 -3.76 1.38 -21.56
CA LEU A 142 -3.01 1.30 -22.81
C LEU A 142 -3.66 0.36 -23.83
N TRP A 143 -4.18 -0.77 -23.35
CA TRP A 143 -4.82 -1.76 -24.23
C TRP A 143 -6.32 -1.56 -24.38
N ASP A 144 -6.90 -0.50 -23.80
CA ASP A 144 -8.34 -0.20 -23.81
C ASP A 144 -9.19 -1.42 -23.44
N LEU A 145 -8.83 -2.05 -22.30
CA LEU A 145 -9.50 -3.27 -21.85
C LEU A 145 -10.86 -2.99 -21.22
N GLY A 146 -11.06 -1.79 -20.66
CA GLY A 146 -12.30 -1.39 -19.99
C GLY A 146 -12.58 -2.17 -18.70
N LEU A 147 -11.56 -2.72 -18.04
CA LEU A 147 -11.74 -3.45 -16.80
C LEU A 147 -12.24 -2.52 -15.69
N THR A 148 -13.22 -2.99 -14.97
CA THR A 148 -13.77 -2.32 -13.79
C THR A 148 -12.84 -2.44 -12.59
N LEU A 149 -13.03 -1.60 -11.57
CA LEU A 149 -12.26 -1.66 -10.33
C LEU A 149 -12.29 -3.05 -9.67
N PRO A 150 -13.47 -3.72 -9.50
CA PRO A 150 -13.50 -5.09 -8.96
C PRO A 150 -12.70 -6.10 -9.78
N GLN A 151 -12.76 -6.03 -11.11
CA GLN A 151 -12.00 -6.92 -11.99
C GLN A 151 -10.48 -6.70 -11.85
N LEU A 152 -10.04 -5.45 -11.73
CA LEU A 152 -8.63 -5.15 -11.46
C LEU A 152 -8.18 -5.64 -10.09
N GLN A 153 -9.04 -5.52 -9.06
CA GLN A 153 -8.76 -6.03 -7.72
C GLN A 153 -8.68 -7.56 -7.69
N GLU A 154 -9.53 -8.27 -8.44
CA GLU A 154 -9.47 -9.71 -8.59
C GLU A 154 -8.15 -10.16 -9.19
N LEU A 155 -7.72 -9.54 -10.31
CA LEU A 155 -6.41 -9.80 -10.91
C LEU A 155 -5.26 -9.49 -9.93
N ALA A 156 -5.37 -8.38 -9.21
CA ALA A 156 -4.39 -7.94 -8.22
C ALA A 156 -4.20 -8.96 -7.08
N ALA A 157 -5.29 -9.56 -6.60
CA ALA A 157 -5.27 -10.56 -5.52
C ALA A 157 -4.45 -11.82 -5.85
N HIS A 158 -4.30 -12.16 -7.14
CA HIS A 158 -3.42 -13.26 -7.57
C HIS A 158 -1.93 -12.96 -7.41
N LEU A 159 -1.56 -11.69 -7.31
CA LEU A 159 -0.17 -11.23 -7.24
C LEU A 159 0.29 -10.95 -5.80
N GLY A 160 -0.61 -10.46 -4.97
CA GLY A 160 -0.28 -10.16 -3.57
C GLY A 160 -1.43 -9.45 -2.83
N SER A 161 -1.43 -9.58 -1.50
CA SER A 161 -2.51 -9.14 -0.62
C SER A 161 -2.71 -7.62 -0.59
N ASP A 162 -1.63 -6.84 -0.64
CA ASP A 162 -1.72 -5.37 -0.57
C ASP A 162 -2.08 -4.71 -1.92
N ILE A 163 -1.99 -5.46 -3.04
CA ILE A 163 -2.14 -4.88 -4.40
C ILE A 163 -3.58 -4.39 -4.65
N PRO A 164 -4.64 -5.13 -4.26
CA PRO A 164 -6.02 -4.66 -4.39
C PRO A 164 -6.26 -3.31 -3.68
N PHE A 165 -5.71 -3.15 -2.47
CA PHE A 165 -5.77 -1.86 -1.76
C PHE A 165 -5.05 -0.75 -2.52
N CYS A 166 -3.84 -1.01 -3.03
CA CYS A 166 -3.07 0.01 -3.76
C CYS A 166 -3.83 0.57 -4.98
N ILE A 167 -4.66 -0.25 -5.64
CA ILE A 167 -5.49 0.21 -6.76
C ILE A 167 -6.52 1.24 -6.27
N THR A 168 -7.24 0.93 -5.19
CA THR A 168 -8.32 1.76 -4.65
C THR A 168 -7.78 2.92 -3.84
N GLY A 169 -6.87 2.64 -2.93
CA GLY A 169 -6.30 3.59 -1.98
C GLY A 169 -7.32 4.19 -1.01
N GLY A 170 -6.97 5.35 -0.47
CA GLY A 170 -7.76 6.03 0.54
C GLY A 170 -7.67 5.35 1.90
N THR A 171 -8.79 5.28 2.60
CA THR A 171 -8.96 4.54 3.86
C THR A 171 -9.84 3.33 3.60
N ALA A 172 -9.40 2.13 3.99
CA ALA A 172 -10.22 0.92 3.79
C ALA A 172 -9.96 -0.12 4.88
N ILE A 173 -10.99 -0.90 5.18
CA ILE A 173 -10.87 -2.18 5.87
C ILE A 173 -10.34 -3.20 4.85
N ALA A 174 -9.41 -4.04 5.29
CA ALA A 174 -8.91 -5.16 4.52
C ALA A 174 -9.00 -6.43 5.36
N THR A 175 -9.64 -7.46 4.81
CA THR A 175 -9.90 -8.75 5.47
C THR A 175 -9.39 -9.91 4.63
N GLY A 176 -9.63 -11.15 5.07
CA GLY A 176 -9.02 -12.32 4.47
C GLY A 176 -7.53 -12.34 4.78
N ARG A 177 -6.68 -12.53 3.78
CA ARG A 177 -5.23 -12.33 3.91
C ARG A 177 -4.80 -10.87 3.63
N GLY A 178 -5.78 -9.93 3.54
CA GLY A 178 -5.62 -8.51 3.23
C GLY A 178 -6.09 -8.10 1.83
N GLU A 179 -6.64 -9.02 1.03
CA GLU A 179 -7.07 -8.78 -0.34
C GLU A 179 -8.53 -8.32 -0.49
N MET A 180 -9.38 -8.58 0.50
CA MET A 180 -10.78 -8.16 0.46
C MET A 180 -10.87 -6.73 1.00
N ILE A 181 -11.17 -5.77 0.12
CA ILE A 181 -11.10 -4.34 0.41
C ILE A 181 -12.52 -3.76 0.50
N ASP A 182 -12.83 -3.19 1.66
CA ASP A 182 -14.07 -2.45 1.92
C ASP A 182 -13.73 -0.98 2.23
N PRO A 183 -14.01 -0.05 1.31
CA PRO A 183 -13.65 1.35 1.48
C PRO A 183 -14.39 2.01 2.64
N LEU A 184 -13.66 2.77 3.44
CA LEU A 184 -14.19 3.63 4.50
C LEU A 184 -14.26 5.10 4.07
N GLN A 185 -14.77 5.94 4.95
CA GLN A 185 -14.69 7.38 4.78
C GLN A 185 -13.22 7.81 4.74
N ASN A 186 -12.88 8.61 3.74
CA ASN A 186 -11.51 9.08 3.56
C ASN A 186 -11.08 10.04 4.68
N LEU A 187 -9.86 9.83 5.14
CA LEU A 187 -9.16 10.73 6.03
C LEU A 187 -8.36 11.74 5.20
N ASP A 188 -8.43 12.99 5.59
CA ASP A 188 -7.71 14.12 5.03
C ASP A 188 -7.21 15.03 6.17
N GLY A 189 -6.25 15.88 5.89
CA GLY A 189 -5.76 16.87 6.87
C GLY A 189 -4.79 16.34 7.93
N ILE A 190 -4.53 15.03 8.00
CA ILE A 190 -3.56 14.45 8.93
C ILE A 190 -2.21 14.33 8.22
N TRP A 191 -1.18 14.87 8.86
CA TRP A 191 0.21 14.77 8.40
C TRP A 191 0.91 13.58 9.04
N VAL A 192 1.94 13.09 8.37
CA VAL A 192 2.65 11.88 8.79
C VAL A 192 4.15 12.09 8.67
N VAL A 193 4.88 11.77 9.73
CA VAL A 193 6.32 11.56 9.66
C VAL A 193 6.55 10.08 9.54
N LEU A 194 7.22 9.65 8.49
CA LEU A 194 7.72 8.28 8.31
C LEU A 194 9.21 8.27 8.62
N ALA A 195 9.69 7.26 9.33
CA ALA A 195 11.12 7.08 9.56
C ALA A 195 11.53 5.61 9.46
N LYS A 196 12.70 5.36 8.84
CA LYS A 196 13.24 4.03 8.61
C LYS A 196 14.75 4.03 8.59
N TYR A 197 15.37 3.07 9.28
CA TYR A 197 16.80 2.78 9.13
C TYR A 197 17.08 2.12 7.77
N ARG A 198 18.10 2.62 7.05
CA ARG A 198 18.49 2.08 5.73
C ARG A 198 19.01 0.65 5.81
N ASN A 199 19.72 0.34 6.87
CA ASN A 199 20.37 -0.94 7.12
C ASN A 199 19.49 -1.97 7.82
N ILE A 200 18.23 -1.64 8.15
CA ILE A 200 17.28 -2.59 8.75
C ILE A 200 16.22 -2.96 7.71
N SER A 201 16.01 -4.26 7.57
CA SER A 201 14.91 -4.85 6.82
C SER A 201 14.26 -5.95 7.63
N VAL A 202 12.94 -6.05 7.58
CA VAL A 202 12.16 -7.11 8.24
C VAL A 202 11.53 -7.99 7.18
N SER A 203 11.78 -9.29 7.29
CA SER A 203 11.12 -10.27 6.43
C SER A 203 9.67 -10.45 6.86
N THR A 204 8.71 -10.09 6.00
CA THR A 204 7.28 -10.29 6.26
C THR A 204 6.96 -11.76 6.63
N PRO A 205 7.43 -12.78 5.88
CA PRO A 205 7.21 -14.17 6.27
C PRO A 205 7.78 -14.51 7.64
N TRP A 206 8.95 -13.95 8.02
CA TRP A 206 9.52 -14.16 9.34
C TRP A 206 8.63 -13.57 10.45
N ALA A 207 8.17 -12.33 10.28
CA ALA A 207 7.34 -11.66 11.28
C ALA A 207 6.05 -12.45 11.57
N TYR A 208 5.33 -12.87 10.53
CA TYR A 208 4.12 -13.66 10.67
C TYR A 208 4.39 -15.06 11.25
N LYS A 209 5.47 -15.74 10.81
CA LYS A 209 5.87 -17.04 11.37
C LYS A 209 6.21 -16.93 12.85
N THR A 210 6.95 -15.91 13.25
CA THR A 210 7.33 -15.66 14.65
C THR A 210 6.10 -15.35 15.49
N TYR A 211 5.18 -14.53 14.98
CA TYR A 211 3.92 -14.26 15.67
C TYR A 211 3.10 -15.54 15.89
N ARG A 212 2.95 -16.37 14.86
CA ARG A 212 2.29 -17.68 14.96
C ARG A 212 2.91 -18.55 16.07
N GLN A 213 4.23 -18.61 16.13
CA GLN A 213 4.94 -19.42 17.12
C GLN A 213 4.75 -18.95 18.56
N GLN A 214 4.57 -17.65 18.78
CA GLN A 214 4.52 -17.05 20.12
C GLN A 214 3.09 -16.76 20.59
N TYR A 215 2.14 -16.57 19.67
CA TYR A 215 0.81 -16.06 19.98
C TYR A 215 -0.34 -16.88 19.38
N SER A 216 -0.09 -18.10 18.88
CA SER A 216 -1.14 -18.96 18.32
C SER A 216 -2.27 -19.30 19.31
N ASP A 217 -2.01 -19.24 20.61
CA ASP A 217 -3.04 -19.45 21.65
C ASP A 217 -4.13 -18.36 21.64
N SER A 218 -3.85 -17.20 21.03
CA SER A 218 -4.83 -16.11 20.86
C SER A 218 -5.67 -16.24 19.59
N TYR A 219 -5.39 -17.23 18.74
CA TYR A 219 -6.05 -17.41 17.45
C TYR A 219 -7.48 -17.90 17.61
N VAL A 220 -8.35 -17.31 16.80
CA VAL A 220 -9.72 -17.82 16.62
C VAL A 220 -9.67 -18.97 15.62
N THR A 221 -10.08 -20.16 16.05
CA THR A 221 -9.95 -21.39 15.25
C THR A 221 -11.24 -21.80 14.54
N ASP A 222 -12.39 -21.30 15.01
CA ASP A 222 -13.67 -21.63 14.42
C ASP A 222 -14.17 -20.58 13.41
N PRO A 223 -14.79 -20.99 12.30
CA PRO A 223 -15.23 -20.06 11.25
C PRO A 223 -16.26 -19.02 11.73
N ALA A 224 -17.12 -19.37 12.67
CA ALA A 224 -18.16 -18.46 13.19
C ALA A 224 -17.51 -17.39 14.07
N GLY A 225 -16.51 -17.74 14.86
CA GLY A 225 -15.69 -16.80 15.63
C GLY A 225 -14.94 -15.82 14.72
N ILE A 226 -14.29 -16.33 13.66
CA ILE A 226 -13.61 -15.49 12.64
C ILE A 226 -14.60 -14.49 12.04
N GLN A 227 -15.74 -14.96 11.55
CA GLN A 227 -16.78 -14.12 10.97
C GLN A 227 -17.28 -13.06 11.97
N SER A 228 -17.53 -13.47 13.22
CA SER A 228 -17.96 -12.54 14.27
C SER A 228 -16.91 -11.48 14.58
N ARG A 229 -15.61 -11.87 14.63
CA ARG A 229 -14.51 -10.95 14.87
C ARG A 229 -14.38 -9.93 13.75
N THR A 230 -14.41 -10.39 12.51
CA THR A 230 -14.35 -9.55 11.30
C THR A 230 -15.54 -8.59 11.22
N ALA A 231 -16.76 -9.06 11.50
CA ALA A 231 -17.96 -8.21 11.47
C ALA A 231 -17.93 -7.06 12.50
N LYS A 232 -17.30 -7.28 13.66
CA LYS A 232 -17.19 -6.27 14.73
C LYS A 232 -16.31 -5.07 14.35
N VAL A 233 -15.48 -5.16 13.30
CA VAL A 233 -14.63 -4.05 12.89
C VAL A 233 -15.46 -2.82 12.49
N ASN A 234 -16.56 -3.03 11.77
CA ASN A 234 -17.45 -1.94 11.32
C ASN A 234 -18.04 -1.11 12.47
N SER A 235 -18.15 -1.69 13.66
CA SER A 235 -18.62 -1.03 14.88
C SER A 235 -17.47 -0.73 15.86
N SER A 236 -16.22 -0.87 15.41
CA SER A 236 -15.07 -0.61 16.28
C SER A 236 -14.91 0.87 16.59
N PRO A 237 -14.36 1.22 17.77
CA PRO A 237 -14.09 2.62 18.13
C PRO A 237 -13.20 3.35 17.11
N LEU A 238 -12.28 2.63 16.44
CA LEU A 238 -11.40 3.21 15.42
C LEU A 238 -12.19 3.57 14.15
N VAL A 239 -13.09 2.70 13.68
CA VAL A 239 -13.95 3.02 12.53
C VAL A 239 -14.87 4.20 12.84
N SER A 240 -15.46 4.25 14.05
CA SER A 240 -16.25 5.42 14.48
C SER A 240 -15.41 6.70 14.45
N ALA A 241 -14.19 6.68 15.00
CA ALA A 241 -13.29 7.83 14.98
C ALA A 241 -12.90 8.25 13.54
N ILE A 242 -12.77 7.28 12.60
CA ILE A 242 -12.52 7.58 11.18
C ILE A 242 -13.73 8.27 10.55
N VAL A 243 -14.94 7.79 10.81
CA VAL A 243 -16.18 8.39 10.31
C VAL A 243 -16.35 9.82 10.84
N ASP A 244 -16.06 10.02 12.13
CA ASP A 244 -16.15 11.33 12.79
C ASP A 244 -14.95 12.25 12.46
N LYS A 245 -13.92 11.74 11.79
CA LYS A 245 -12.64 12.43 11.51
C LYS A 245 -11.94 12.94 12.77
N ASP A 246 -12.11 12.21 13.88
CA ASP A 246 -11.47 12.50 15.16
C ASP A 246 -10.00 12.06 15.17
N ALA A 247 -9.13 12.92 14.67
CA ALA A 247 -7.70 12.62 14.53
C ALA A 247 -7.00 12.26 15.86
N PRO A 248 -7.25 12.94 16.99
CA PRO A 248 -6.73 12.53 18.30
C PRO A 248 -7.18 11.12 18.69
N LYS A 249 -8.45 10.79 18.48
CA LYS A 249 -9.00 9.48 18.79
C LYS A 249 -8.44 8.38 17.90
N ILE A 250 -8.28 8.67 16.60
CA ILE A 250 -7.61 7.76 15.67
C ILE A 250 -6.21 7.42 16.18
N GLY A 251 -5.41 8.43 16.52
CA GLY A 251 -4.05 8.24 17.00
C GLY A 251 -3.93 7.41 18.27
N GLN A 252 -4.93 7.47 19.16
CA GLN A 252 -5.00 6.67 20.39
C GLN A 252 -5.39 5.19 20.12
N LEU A 253 -6.04 4.91 19.00
CA LEU A 253 -6.63 3.59 18.70
C LEU A 253 -5.86 2.80 17.65
N ILE A 254 -4.78 3.35 17.09
CA ILE A 254 -3.93 2.60 16.16
C ILE A 254 -3.30 1.38 16.85
N TYR A 255 -3.19 0.27 16.10
CA TYR A 255 -2.73 -0.98 16.67
C TYR A 255 -2.09 -1.88 15.62
N ASN A 256 -1.02 -2.60 15.99
CA ASN A 256 -0.35 -3.56 15.12
C ASN A 256 0.20 -4.75 15.92
N ASP A 257 -0.38 -5.92 15.69
CA ASP A 257 0.05 -7.17 16.33
C ASP A 257 1.52 -7.52 16.07
N LEU A 258 2.02 -7.20 14.88
CA LEU A 258 3.40 -7.53 14.50
C LEU A 258 4.45 -6.74 15.30
N GLU A 259 4.08 -5.63 15.96
CA GLU A 259 4.99 -4.95 16.89
C GLU A 259 5.45 -5.86 18.02
N LYS A 260 4.60 -6.78 18.48
CA LYS A 260 4.91 -7.73 19.57
C LYS A 260 6.13 -8.61 19.29
N VAL A 261 6.42 -8.86 18.01
CA VAL A 261 7.54 -9.74 17.61
C VAL A 261 8.67 -8.96 16.93
N VAL A 262 8.34 -7.88 16.23
CA VAL A 262 9.34 -7.10 15.47
C VAL A 262 10.13 -6.16 16.39
N LEU A 263 9.46 -5.43 17.29
CA LEU A 263 10.15 -4.47 18.15
C LEU A 263 11.19 -5.15 19.07
N PRO A 264 10.89 -6.26 19.76
CA PRO A 264 11.90 -6.96 20.56
C PRO A 264 13.07 -7.51 19.75
N ALA A 265 12.82 -7.91 18.48
CA ALA A 265 13.87 -8.42 17.59
C ALA A 265 14.71 -7.29 16.96
N HIS A 266 14.21 -6.07 16.94
CA HIS A 266 14.85 -4.89 16.35
C HIS A 266 14.81 -3.70 17.31
N PRO A 267 15.64 -3.68 18.39
CA PRO A 267 15.60 -2.64 19.42
C PRO A 267 15.75 -1.21 18.89
N GLN A 268 16.45 -1.01 17.76
CA GLN A 268 16.56 0.29 17.11
C GLN A 268 15.19 0.81 16.61
N VAL A 269 14.34 -0.09 16.11
CA VAL A 269 12.96 0.27 15.67
C VAL A 269 12.10 0.64 16.88
N GLU A 270 12.25 -0.09 17.98
CA GLU A 270 11.58 0.22 19.26
C GLU A 270 12.03 1.58 19.80
N THR A 271 13.35 1.87 19.81
CA THR A 271 13.90 3.17 20.21
C THR A 271 13.37 4.30 19.35
N LEU A 272 13.27 4.10 18.02
CA LEU A 272 12.67 5.07 17.10
C LEU A 272 11.20 5.34 17.44
N LYS A 273 10.42 4.29 17.70
CA LYS A 273 9.01 4.43 18.11
C LYS A 273 8.89 5.19 19.43
N ALA A 274 9.72 4.87 20.42
CA ALA A 274 9.76 5.56 21.71
C ALA A 274 10.14 7.04 21.55
N ALA A 275 11.08 7.35 20.64
CA ALA A 275 11.45 8.73 20.34
C ALA A 275 10.28 9.54 19.76
N PHE A 276 9.48 8.96 18.87
CA PHE A 276 8.25 9.60 18.40
C PHE A 276 7.19 9.71 19.49
N ALA A 277 7.01 8.66 20.31
CA ALA A 277 6.02 8.67 21.40
C ALA A 277 6.32 9.72 22.49
N ALA A 278 7.58 10.12 22.65
CA ALA A 278 7.99 11.19 23.54
C ALA A 278 7.65 12.60 23.01
N GLN A 279 7.24 12.72 21.74
CA GLN A 279 6.83 13.98 21.13
C GLN A 279 5.31 14.18 21.27
N ASN A 280 4.87 15.41 21.06
CA ASN A 280 3.44 15.73 21.00
C ASN A 280 2.86 15.31 19.64
N VAL A 281 2.62 14.00 19.46
CA VAL A 281 2.03 13.39 18.26
C VAL A 281 0.64 12.86 18.55
N LEU A 282 -0.23 12.75 17.54
CA LEU A 282 -1.54 12.13 17.67
C LEU A 282 -1.43 10.64 18.02
N GLY A 283 -0.43 9.97 17.43
CA GLY A 283 -0.13 8.56 17.66
C GLY A 283 1.10 8.12 16.87
N THR A 284 1.74 7.03 17.28
CA THR A 284 2.90 6.46 16.60
C THR A 284 2.85 4.95 16.58
N MET A 285 3.25 4.34 15.47
CA MET A 285 3.20 2.90 15.27
C MET A 285 4.13 2.45 14.15
N MET A 286 4.50 1.17 14.15
CA MET A 286 5.19 0.53 13.04
C MET A 286 4.19 0.17 11.93
N SER A 287 4.51 0.44 10.68
CA SER A 287 3.64 0.14 9.53
C SER A 287 3.83 -1.30 9.04
N GLY A 288 2.77 -2.09 9.02
CA GLY A 288 2.78 -3.46 8.53
C GLY A 288 3.79 -4.33 9.29
N SER A 289 4.59 -5.11 8.56
CA SER A 289 5.69 -5.89 9.13
C SER A 289 6.94 -5.05 9.42
N GLY A 290 6.88 -3.73 9.23
CA GLY A 290 7.98 -2.82 9.48
C GLY A 290 9.09 -2.84 8.40
N PRO A 291 10.26 -2.26 8.72
CA PRO A 291 10.62 -1.59 9.97
C PRO A 291 10.27 -0.09 10.03
N THR A 292 9.49 0.44 9.08
CA THR A 292 9.10 1.86 9.11
C THR A 292 8.21 2.14 10.31
N VAL A 293 8.56 3.15 11.08
CA VAL A 293 7.70 3.74 12.12
C VAL A 293 7.11 5.03 11.58
N PHE A 294 5.86 5.28 11.88
CA PHE A 294 5.19 6.53 11.54
C PHE A 294 4.66 7.25 12.79
N ALA A 295 4.57 8.57 12.68
CA ALA A 295 3.89 9.42 13.65
C ALA A 295 2.83 10.26 12.95
N LEU A 296 1.61 10.29 13.50
CA LEU A 296 0.50 11.10 13.01
C LEU A 296 0.59 12.49 13.66
N CYS A 297 0.38 13.54 12.86
CA CYS A 297 0.53 14.95 13.23
C CYS A 297 -0.66 15.76 12.73
N GLU A 298 -0.99 16.84 13.44
CA GLU A 298 -2.11 17.73 13.11
C GLU A 298 -1.81 18.66 11.92
N SER A 299 -0.53 18.94 11.66
CA SER A 299 -0.13 19.89 10.61
C SER A 299 1.24 19.55 10.03
N GLU A 300 1.51 20.12 8.85
CA GLU A 300 2.84 20.02 8.19
C GLU A 300 3.93 20.65 9.06
N ALA A 301 3.65 21.78 9.68
CA ALA A 301 4.61 22.47 10.55
C ALA A 301 5.01 21.59 11.74
N GLN A 302 4.03 20.96 12.40
CA GLN A 302 4.28 20.01 13.49
C GLN A 302 5.08 18.81 13.00
N ALA A 303 4.71 18.20 11.87
CA ALA A 303 5.43 17.06 11.29
C ALA A 303 6.89 17.39 10.98
N LYS A 304 7.17 18.57 10.41
CA LYS A 304 8.54 19.04 10.15
C LYS A 304 9.34 19.27 11.44
N MET A 305 8.72 19.83 12.46
CA MET A 305 9.31 20.05 13.78
C MET A 305 9.68 18.69 14.42
N ILE A 306 8.72 17.77 14.53
CA ILE A 306 8.91 16.43 15.12
C ILE A 306 10.00 15.65 14.38
N ARG A 307 9.99 15.68 13.03
CA ARG A 307 11.08 15.09 12.25
C ARG A 307 12.43 15.62 12.68
N GLN A 308 12.57 16.93 12.88
CA GLN A 308 13.85 17.55 13.24
C GLN A 308 14.27 17.21 14.67
N GLU A 309 13.33 17.21 15.61
CA GLU A 309 13.57 16.86 17.00
C GLU A 309 14.04 15.41 17.16
N VAL A 310 13.30 14.45 16.57
CA VAL A 310 13.66 13.02 16.62
C VAL A 310 14.99 12.77 15.89
N LYS A 311 15.22 13.44 14.76
CA LYS A 311 16.51 13.35 14.05
C LYS A 311 17.68 13.84 14.92
N ASN A 312 17.52 14.94 15.62
CA ASN A 312 18.55 15.48 16.52
C ASN A 312 18.76 14.60 17.76
N GLN A 313 17.66 14.09 18.33
CA GLN A 313 17.68 13.24 19.51
C GLN A 313 18.41 11.93 19.27
N LEU A 314 18.11 11.25 18.16
CA LEU A 314 18.71 9.95 17.85
C LEU A 314 20.08 10.09 17.19
N ASN A 315 20.30 11.14 16.41
CA ASN A 315 21.55 11.45 15.70
C ASN A 315 22.15 10.25 14.94
N GLU A 316 21.28 9.47 14.27
CA GLU A 316 21.65 8.24 13.57
C GLU A 316 21.78 8.49 12.05
N PRO A 317 22.98 8.32 11.45
CA PRO A 317 23.19 8.60 10.02
C PRO A 317 22.44 7.64 9.09
N GLU A 318 22.09 6.44 9.58
CA GLU A 318 21.34 5.44 8.83
C GLU A 318 19.82 5.67 8.85
N LEU A 319 19.33 6.65 9.62
CA LEU A 319 17.90 6.92 9.77
C LEU A 319 17.42 7.96 8.75
N ASN A 320 16.54 7.54 7.87
CA ASN A 320 15.88 8.41 6.89
C ASN A 320 14.47 8.80 7.35
N PHE A 321 14.06 10.02 6.97
CA PHE A 321 12.76 10.58 7.31
C PHE A 321 12.03 11.12 6.08
N TRP A 322 10.72 10.95 6.05
CA TRP A 322 9.81 11.55 5.07
C TRP A 322 8.67 12.25 5.81
N VAL A 323 8.34 13.46 5.39
CA VAL A 323 7.11 14.16 5.80
C VAL A 323 6.11 14.04 4.66
N THR A 324 4.96 13.54 4.95
CA THR A 324 3.88 13.28 3.99
C THR A 324 2.51 13.54 4.63
N GLN A 325 1.43 13.31 3.90
CA GLN A 325 0.06 13.44 4.43
C GLN A 325 -0.78 12.25 4.00
N LEU A 326 -1.89 12.01 4.70
CA LEU A 326 -2.89 11.05 4.29
C LEU A 326 -3.56 11.52 3.00
N VAL A 327 -3.86 10.58 2.10
CA VAL A 327 -4.54 10.86 0.84
C VAL A 327 -5.72 9.90 0.61
N SER A 328 -6.70 10.37 -0.14
CA SER A 328 -7.99 9.71 -0.35
C SER A 328 -8.03 8.84 -1.61
N HIS A 329 -6.89 8.49 -2.19
CA HIS A 329 -6.81 7.81 -3.49
C HIS A 329 -5.68 6.77 -3.53
N GLY A 330 -5.82 5.80 -4.43
CA GLY A 330 -4.77 4.88 -4.84
C GLY A 330 -4.06 5.36 -6.10
N ILE A 331 -3.93 4.45 -7.08
CA ILE A 331 -3.26 4.77 -8.34
C ILE A 331 -3.96 5.94 -9.06
N GLN A 332 -3.17 6.92 -9.49
CA GLN A 332 -3.63 8.06 -10.28
C GLN A 332 -2.83 8.20 -11.57
N ILE A 333 -3.51 8.65 -12.61
CA ILE A 333 -2.83 9.10 -13.84
C ILE A 333 -2.16 10.42 -13.50
N LYS A 334 -0.86 10.51 -13.78
CA LYS A 334 -0.14 11.79 -13.67
C LYS A 334 -0.64 12.74 -14.76
N PRO A 335 -1.09 13.94 -14.42
CA PRO A 335 -1.46 14.93 -15.43
C PRO A 335 -0.28 15.18 -16.37
N SER A 336 -0.56 15.26 -17.68
CA SER A 336 0.41 15.77 -18.67
C SER A 336 0.64 17.25 -18.39
N ASN A 337 1.89 17.64 -18.21
CA ASN A 337 2.26 19.06 -18.13
C ASN A 337 2.12 19.71 -19.50
#